data_b79cdf8e333cb5ceece1b4826d6839ec
#
_entry.id   b79cdf8e333cb5ceece1b4826d6839ec
#
_cell.length_a   1.000
_cell.length_b   1.000
_cell.length_c   1.000
_cell.angle_alpha   90.00
_cell.angle_beta   90.00
_cell.angle_gamma   90.00
#
_symmetry.space_group_name_H-M   'P 1'
#
loop_
_entity.id
_entity.type
_entity.pdbx_description
1 polymer ?
#
loop_
_entity_poly.entity_id
_entity_poly.type
_entity_poly.pdbx_seq_one_letter_code
_entity_poly.pdbx_strand_id
1 'polypeptide(L)'
;MTPRTKTSTPRLSKIASRLNIPAGIVSTGWGAVSRQLAKLGVAMDPWQNQLGQLILAKRADGKYAAGEGSAVISIPRQAGKTHLVGWTVYALCILFPGLTVLWTAHRTRTANETFTAMRGMSMKPTVAPFVLTVRAANGEQAVLFRNGSRILFGARESGFGRGFAGVDVLVFDEAQILSENAMSDMVPAMNASANGLVLMTGTPPRPKDPSEVFMNSRMDALGGNPDILYVEFSADDDVNPGGWKPKHVDWKQVAKANPSYPHRTGKQSIQRMRNLLSADDFRREALGVWDRVMKGTPAIPWDVWAACQSPGMAAGPTRSFAVKFMADGSLVALAAASKLDKETVLVDSVRLCSAAEGLEWLVEFLTDEERVSATQQIVIEGKAGAGYLVDRLRAAGVRERVVWTPSTDQAITAHSMFLEAVRATRVVHRGDDELNREVENATIRKIGKTGGFGWQAPEGDTVAMLDAVTFAFWAARTSRRRPRGMVETVKVVEGGEPVTVKRRKRKVVVL
;
A
#
# COMPACT_ATOMS: atom_id res chain seq x y z
N MET A 1 42.68 -28.07 26.79
CA MET A 1 41.47 -27.26 27.01
C MET A 1 41.58 -25.98 26.17
N THR A 2 40.94 -25.98 25.02
CA THR A 2 40.90 -24.80 24.12
C THR A 2 39.92 -23.77 24.71
N PRO A 3 40.23 -22.50 24.81
CA PRO A 3 39.32 -21.49 25.35
C PRO A 3 38.12 -21.35 24.43
N ARG A 4 36.92 -21.61 24.94
CA ARG A 4 35.65 -21.26 24.31
C ARG A 4 35.63 -19.73 24.15
N THR A 5 35.88 -19.22 22.96
CA THR A 5 35.59 -17.86 22.59
C THR A 5 34.13 -17.59 22.89
N LYS A 6 33.84 -16.71 23.86
CA LYS A 6 32.52 -16.16 24.10
C LYS A 6 32.13 -15.35 22.88
N THR A 7 31.46 -15.97 21.92
CA THR A 7 30.83 -15.23 20.82
C THR A 7 29.77 -14.34 21.46
N SER A 8 29.98 -13.03 21.45
CA SER A 8 29.02 -12.06 21.96
C SER A 8 27.72 -12.19 21.13
N THR A 9 26.59 -12.33 21.82
CA THR A 9 25.28 -12.34 21.19
C THR A 9 25.09 -11.08 20.33
N PRO A 10 24.76 -11.20 19.05
CA PRO A 10 24.58 -10.03 18.19
C PRO A 10 23.45 -9.13 18.71
N ARG A 11 23.62 -7.82 18.62
CA ARG A 11 22.58 -6.86 19.00
C ARG A 11 21.40 -6.94 18.04
N LEU A 12 20.19 -6.66 18.53
CA LEU A 12 18.96 -6.67 17.73
C LEU A 12 19.09 -5.75 16.47
N SER A 13 19.73 -4.59 16.63
CA SER A 13 20.01 -3.65 15.53
C SER A 13 20.91 -4.19 14.41
N LYS A 14 21.59 -5.33 14.64
CA LYS A 14 22.42 -6.00 13.62
C LYS A 14 21.72 -7.18 12.94
N ILE A 15 20.65 -7.69 13.55
CA ILE A 15 19.93 -8.86 13.04
C ILE A 15 18.53 -8.51 12.50
N ALA A 16 17.94 -7.40 12.94
CA ALA A 16 16.73 -6.86 12.34
C ALA A 16 17.09 -6.16 11.01
N SER A 17 16.31 -6.37 9.97
CA SER A 17 16.46 -5.69 8.68
C SER A 17 16.04 -4.22 8.78
N ARG A 18 15.02 -3.94 9.61
CA ARG A 18 14.56 -2.58 9.94
C ARG A 18 14.20 -2.51 11.42
N LEU A 19 14.53 -1.39 12.04
CA LEU A 19 14.32 -1.17 13.47
C LEU A 19 14.01 0.31 13.71
N ASN A 20 12.82 0.61 14.22
CA ASN A 20 12.48 1.90 14.80
C ASN A 20 12.27 1.73 16.30
N ILE A 21 12.94 2.54 17.10
CA ILE A 21 12.90 2.48 18.57
C ILE A 21 12.20 3.73 19.07
N PRO A 22 11.19 3.61 19.95
CA PRO A 22 10.51 4.77 20.53
C PRO A 22 11.49 5.72 21.24
N ALA A 23 11.19 6.99 21.18
CA ALA A 23 12.01 8.01 21.85
C ALA A 23 11.77 8.07 23.36
N GLY A 24 12.73 8.66 24.10
CA GLY A 24 12.58 8.95 25.53
C GLY A 24 12.65 7.73 26.47
N ILE A 25 13.21 6.63 26.04
CA ILE A 25 13.37 5.41 26.89
C ILE A 25 14.41 5.68 27.98
N VAL A 26 13.99 5.50 29.24
CA VAL A 26 14.87 5.61 30.42
C VAL A 26 15.01 4.28 31.18
N SER A 27 14.05 3.33 31.02
CA SER A 27 14.06 2.05 31.72
C SER A 27 13.27 0.99 30.95
N THR A 28 13.20 -0.23 31.49
CA THR A 28 12.38 -1.30 30.94
C THR A 28 11.81 -2.19 32.04
N GLY A 29 10.57 -2.63 31.86
CA GLY A 29 9.92 -3.64 32.69
C GLY A 29 10.42 -5.07 32.48
N TRP A 30 11.22 -5.30 31.43
CA TRP A 30 11.67 -6.63 31.04
C TRP A 30 12.44 -7.40 32.11
N GLY A 31 13.22 -6.69 32.95
CA GLY A 31 13.98 -7.34 34.02
C GLY A 31 13.12 -8.12 35.02
N ALA A 32 11.93 -7.61 35.38
CA ALA A 32 10.97 -8.31 36.22
C ALA A 32 10.33 -9.50 35.48
N VAL A 33 9.92 -9.28 34.23
CA VAL A 33 9.34 -10.31 33.37
C VAL A 33 10.33 -11.44 33.12
N SER A 34 11.56 -11.15 32.77
CA SER A 34 12.62 -12.15 32.53
C SER A 34 12.91 -13.01 33.76
N ARG A 35 12.98 -12.40 34.95
CA ARG A 35 13.11 -13.18 36.23
C ARG A 35 11.89 -14.06 36.48
N GLN A 36 10.68 -13.57 36.21
CA GLN A 36 9.48 -14.38 36.36
C GLN A 36 9.48 -15.56 35.38
N LEU A 37 9.86 -15.32 34.10
CA LEU A 37 10.00 -16.39 33.11
C LEU A 37 11.00 -17.46 33.51
N ALA A 38 12.15 -17.06 34.08
CA ALA A 38 13.14 -18.00 34.60
C ALA A 38 12.56 -18.89 35.74
N LYS A 39 11.76 -18.31 36.64
CA LYS A 39 11.04 -19.08 37.70
C LYS A 39 10.03 -20.06 37.10
N LEU A 40 9.41 -19.73 35.97
CA LEU A 40 8.49 -20.60 35.25
C LEU A 40 9.20 -21.68 34.39
N GLY A 41 10.54 -21.69 34.39
CA GLY A 41 11.33 -22.59 33.57
C GLY A 41 11.28 -22.27 32.07
N VAL A 42 11.06 -21.00 31.72
CA VAL A 42 10.97 -20.53 30.34
C VAL A 42 12.25 -19.80 29.96
N ALA A 43 12.91 -20.29 28.91
CA ALA A 43 14.05 -19.62 28.29
C ALA A 43 13.66 -18.89 27.03
N MET A 44 14.08 -17.62 26.90
CA MET A 44 13.95 -16.82 25.71
C MET A 44 15.24 -16.85 24.90
N ASP A 45 15.11 -16.90 23.59
CA ASP A 45 16.26 -16.72 22.70
C ASP A 45 16.86 -15.32 22.86
N PRO A 46 18.14 -15.10 22.52
CA PRO A 46 18.79 -13.80 22.69
C PRO A 46 18.05 -12.65 22.00
N TRP A 47 17.52 -12.87 20.80
CA TRP A 47 16.75 -11.86 20.08
C TRP A 47 15.40 -11.56 20.76
N GLN A 48 14.76 -12.58 21.34
CA GLN A 48 13.52 -12.41 22.10
C GLN A 48 13.74 -11.62 23.39
N ASN A 49 14.86 -11.87 24.10
CA ASN A 49 15.22 -11.08 25.27
C ASN A 49 15.44 -9.60 24.93
N GLN A 50 16.14 -9.31 23.83
CA GLN A 50 16.38 -7.92 23.41
C GLN A 50 15.09 -7.24 22.96
N LEU A 51 14.24 -7.94 22.20
CA LEU A 51 12.96 -7.42 21.77
C LEU A 51 12.02 -7.20 22.96
N GLY A 52 11.98 -8.11 23.93
CA GLY A 52 11.21 -7.94 25.16
C GLY A 52 11.62 -6.69 25.96
N GLN A 53 12.91 -6.34 25.97
CA GLN A 53 13.39 -5.09 26.58
C GLN A 53 12.77 -3.86 25.90
N LEU A 54 12.65 -3.88 24.58
CA LEU A 54 12.07 -2.77 23.81
C LEU A 54 10.53 -2.73 23.92
N ILE A 55 9.86 -3.89 23.88
CA ILE A 55 8.40 -3.97 24.05
C ILE A 55 7.97 -3.37 25.41
N LEU A 56 8.70 -3.63 26.46
CA LEU A 56 8.42 -3.15 27.82
C LEU A 56 9.29 -1.95 28.23
N ALA A 57 9.86 -1.25 27.27
CA ALA A 57 10.60 -0.03 27.49
C ALA A 57 9.67 1.07 28.03
N LYS A 58 10.19 1.90 28.93
CA LYS A 58 9.42 2.93 29.64
C LYS A 58 10.09 4.30 29.52
N ARG A 59 9.24 5.32 29.43
CA ARG A 59 9.61 6.72 29.53
C ARG A 59 9.77 7.16 30.98
N ALA A 60 10.17 8.40 31.21
CA ALA A 60 10.40 8.98 32.53
C ALA A 60 9.15 8.99 33.42
N ASP A 61 7.96 9.08 32.82
CA ASP A 61 6.66 9.02 33.51
C ASP A 61 6.24 7.59 33.93
N GLY A 62 7.07 6.59 33.61
CA GLY A 62 6.82 5.19 33.90
C GLY A 62 5.88 4.47 32.92
N LYS A 63 5.34 5.17 31.92
CA LYS A 63 4.51 4.58 30.88
C LYS A 63 5.35 3.83 29.84
N TYR A 64 4.72 2.92 29.10
CA TYR A 64 5.37 2.25 27.99
C TYR A 64 5.75 3.25 26.90
N ALA A 65 6.97 3.16 26.41
CA ALA A 65 7.47 4.07 25.37
C ALA A 65 6.71 3.91 24.03
N ALA A 66 6.17 2.72 23.78
CA ALA A 66 5.29 2.42 22.65
C ALA A 66 3.79 2.44 23.05
N GLY A 67 3.41 3.04 24.19
CA GLY A 67 2.05 3.01 24.73
C GLY A 67 1.08 3.91 23.95
N GLU A 68 1.54 5.03 23.46
CA GLU A 68 0.74 5.96 22.63
C GLU A 68 0.69 5.52 21.14
N GLY A 69 1.70 4.77 20.70
CA GLY A 69 1.70 4.11 19.40
C GLY A 69 1.43 2.61 19.54
N SER A 70 2.36 1.78 19.08
CA SER A 70 2.25 0.33 19.18
C SER A 70 3.63 -0.33 19.12
N ALA A 71 3.72 -1.60 19.55
CA ALA A 71 4.88 -2.45 19.29
C ALA A 71 4.55 -3.42 18.16
N VAL A 72 5.17 -3.22 17.01
CA VAL A 72 4.90 -3.90 15.74
C VAL A 72 6.06 -4.82 15.38
N ILE A 73 5.76 -6.10 15.15
CA ILE A 73 6.75 -7.14 14.87
C ILE A 73 6.41 -7.82 13.55
N SER A 74 7.20 -7.55 12.51
CA SER A 74 7.15 -8.24 11.23
C SER A 74 8.25 -9.29 11.17
N ILE A 75 7.89 -10.57 11.08
CA ILE A 75 8.85 -11.68 11.15
C ILE A 75 8.26 -12.91 10.45
N PRO A 76 9.09 -13.75 9.77
CA PRO A 76 8.64 -14.97 9.11
C PRO A 76 7.82 -15.91 9.99
N ARG A 77 7.11 -16.82 9.33
CA ARG A 77 6.38 -17.89 10.04
C ARG A 77 7.33 -18.77 10.85
N GLN A 78 6.80 -19.33 11.96
CA GLN A 78 7.49 -20.29 12.84
C GLN A 78 8.79 -19.74 13.47
N ALA A 79 9.01 -18.44 13.47
CA ALA A 79 10.16 -17.83 14.13
C ALA A 79 10.00 -17.67 15.67
N GLY A 80 8.84 -18.00 16.25
CA GLY A 80 8.62 -17.94 17.69
C GLY A 80 7.93 -16.68 18.21
N LYS A 81 7.13 -16.00 17.38
CA LYS A 81 6.28 -14.83 17.76
C LYS A 81 5.39 -15.13 18.96
N THR A 82 4.53 -16.14 18.82
CA THR A 82 3.56 -16.53 19.86
C THR A 82 4.26 -16.97 21.14
N HIS A 83 5.46 -17.57 21.04
CA HIS A 83 6.27 -17.91 22.22
C HIS A 83 6.69 -16.65 23.00
N LEU A 84 7.26 -15.66 22.31
CA LEU A 84 7.68 -14.40 22.95
C LEU A 84 6.48 -13.68 23.57
N VAL A 85 5.45 -13.37 22.77
CA VAL A 85 4.32 -12.56 23.21
C VAL A 85 3.50 -13.30 24.27
N GLY A 86 3.22 -14.59 24.06
CA GLY A 86 2.45 -15.41 25.00
C GLY A 86 3.10 -15.48 26.38
N TRP A 87 4.38 -15.79 26.46
CA TRP A 87 5.07 -15.84 27.73
C TRP A 87 5.24 -14.45 28.37
N THR A 88 5.42 -13.41 27.59
CA THR A 88 5.43 -12.02 28.10
C THR A 88 4.10 -11.69 28.76
N VAL A 89 2.99 -11.97 28.10
CA VAL A 89 1.63 -11.73 28.61
C VAL A 89 1.37 -12.57 29.88
N TYR A 90 1.76 -13.85 29.90
CA TYR A 90 1.65 -14.66 31.13
C TYR A 90 2.43 -14.09 32.31
N ALA A 91 3.67 -13.68 32.07
CA ALA A 91 4.48 -13.07 33.12
C ALA A 91 3.89 -11.76 33.63
N LEU A 92 3.33 -10.92 32.72
CA LEU A 92 2.64 -9.69 33.10
C LEU A 92 1.40 -9.98 33.95
N CYS A 93 0.55 -10.95 33.54
CA CYS A 93 -0.63 -11.34 34.31
C CYS A 93 -0.27 -11.90 35.71
N ILE A 94 0.86 -12.60 35.86
CA ILE A 94 1.31 -13.10 37.17
C ILE A 94 1.86 -11.96 38.03
N LEU A 95 2.57 -11.00 37.45
CA LEU A 95 3.25 -9.90 38.15
C LEU A 95 2.32 -8.77 38.58
N PHE A 96 1.31 -8.48 37.75
CA PHE A 96 0.43 -7.31 37.90
C PHE A 96 -1.01 -7.77 38.19
N PRO A 97 -1.51 -7.67 39.42
CA PRO A 97 -2.88 -8.07 39.76
C PRO A 97 -3.93 -7.26 38.99
N GLY A 98 -4.98 -7.94 38.54
CA GLY A 98 -6.11 -7.31 37.85
C GLY A 98 -5.85 -7.00 36.36
N LEU A 99 -4.68 -7.30 35.82
CA LEU A 99 -4.32 -7.00 34.41
C LEU A 99 -5.28 -7.70 33.43
N THR A 100 -5.85 -6.94 32.51
CA THR A 100 -6.74 -7.46 31.46
C THR A 100 -6.04 -7.43 30.11
N VAL A 101 -5.98 -8.60 29.47
CA VAL A 101 -5.40 -8.77 28.13
C VAL A 101 -6.48 -9.23 27.16
N LEU A 102 -6.60 -8.57 26.01
CA LEU A 102 -7.34 -9.11 24.86
C LEU A 102 -6.34 -9.66 23.84
N TRP A 103 -6.49 -10.94 23.51
CA TRP A 103 -5.72 -11.60 22.46
C TRP A 103 -6.62 -11.91 21.28
N THR A 104 -6.33 -11.33 20.13
CA THR A 104 -7.18 -11.46 18.95
C THR A 104 -6.44 -12.03 17.76
N ALA A 105 -7.12 -12.86 16.97
CA ALA A 105 -6.68 -13.31 15.66
C ALA A 105 -7.74 -12.94 14.60
N HIS A 106 -7.40 -13.06 13.32
CA HIS A 106 -8.36 -12.73 12.26
C HIS A 106 -9.59 -13.65 12.32
N ARG A 107 -9.36 -14.98 12.33
CA ARG A 107 -10.42 -16.00 12.28
C ARG A 107 -10.59 -16.74 13.60
N THR A 108 -11.82 -17.21 13.84
CA THR A 108 -12.16 -18.05 14.99
C THR A 108 -11.25 -19.27 15.10
N ARG A 109 -10.93 -19.94 13.99
CA ARG A 109 -10.02 -21.08 13.98
C ARG A 109 -8.62 -20.73 14.50
N THR A 110 -8.05 -19.62 14.05
CA THR A 110 -6.72 -19.19 14.50
C THR A 110 -6.74 -18.76 15.96
N ALA A 111 -7.80 -18.06 16.40
CA ALA A 111 -7.99 -17.72 17.81
C ALA A 111 -8.04 -18.98 18.70
N ASN A 112 -8.77 -20.01 18.25
CA ASN A 112 -8.87 -21.31 18.95
C ASN A 112 -7.53 -22.06 19.01
N GLU A 113 -6.73 -22.04 17.94
CA GLU A 113 -5.39 -22.65 17.93
C GLU A 113 -4.46 -21.94 18.90
N THR A 114 -4.47 -20.59 18.91
CA THR A 114 -3.70 -19.80 19.88
C THR A 114 -4.16 -20.06 21.32
N PHE A 115 -5.48 -20.05 21.55
CA PHE A 115 -6.03 -20.39 22.87
C PHE A 115 -5.58 -21.80 23.32
N THR A 116 -5.62 -22.80 22.44
CA THR A 116 -5.18 -24.16 22.75
C THR A 116 -3.70 -24.20 23.16
N ALA A 117 -2.85 -23.49 22.45
CA ALA A 117 -1.43 -23.35 22.80
C ALA A 117 -1.26 -22.68 24.18
N MET A 118 -1.98 -21.58 24.42
CA MET A 118 -1.95 -20.84 25.68
C MET A 118 -2.51 -21.65 26.84
N ARG A 119 -3.58 -22.43 26.63
CA ARG A 119 -4.09 -23.41 27.59
C ARG A 119 -3.00 -24.41 27.97
N GLY A 120 -2.24 -24.93 27.01
CA GLY A 120 -1.10 -25.81 27.29
C GLY A 120 -0.04 -25.18 28.19
N MET A 121 0.18 -23.85 28.04
CA MET A 121 1.06 -23.09 28.93
C MET A 121 0.51 -23.03 30.37
N SER A 122 -0.80 -22.83 30.53
CA SER A 122 -1.49 -22.79 31.84
C SER A 122 -1.32 -24.12 32.65
N MET A 123 -1.23 -25.23 31.94
CA MET A 123 -1.17 -26.56 32.54
C MET A 123 0.23 -26.96 33.04
N LYS A 124 1.27 -26.18 32.72
CA LYS A 124 2.63 -26.46 33.22
C LYS A 124 2.67 -26.40 34.72
N PRO A 125 3.35 -27.34 35.41
CA PRO A 125 3.41 -27.38 36.88
C PRO A 125 3.89 -26.07 37.52
N THR A 126 4.78 -25.35 36.85
CA THR A 126 5.30 -24.04 37.29
C THR A 126 4.34 -22.88 37.09
N VAL A 127 3.31 -23.02 36.24
CA VAL A 127 2.33 -21.99 35.91
C VAL A 127 0.99 -22.24 36.61
N ALA A 128 0.55 -23.49 36.70
CA ALA A 128 -0.73 -23.89 37.26
C ALA A 128 -1.05 -23.27 38.66
N PRO A 129 -0.10 -23.07 39.58
CA PRO A 129 -0.38 -22.42 40.86
C PRO A 129 -0.90 -20.99 40.75
N PHE A 130 -0.61 -20.27 39.65
CA PHE A 130 -1.07 -18.89 39.42
C PHE A 130 -2.42 -18.84 38.71
N VAL A 131 -2.85 -19.90 38.04
CA VAL A 131 -4.08 -19.98 37.27
C VAL A 131 -5.26 -20.35 38.17
N LEU A 132 -6.33 -19.57 38.08
CA LEU A 132 -7.57 -19.87 38.78
C LEU A 132 -8.39 -20.91 38.01
N THR A 133 -8.63 -20.60 36.71
CA THR A 133 -9.38 -21.47 35.82
C THR A 133 -9.12 -21.13 34.35
N VAL A 134 -9.38 -22.09 33.47
CA VAL A 134 -9.36 -21.90 32.00
C VAL A 134 -10.76 -22.18 31.46
N ARG A 135 -11.40 -21.15 30.90
CA ARG A 135 -12.70 -21.29 30.22
C ARG A 135 -12.46 -21.68 28.78
N ALA A 136 -13.10 -22.77 28.34
CA ALA A 136 -12.91 -23.30 26.98
C ALA A 136 -14.19 -23.23 26.12
N ALA A 137 -15.27 -22.66 26.64
CA ALA A 137 -16.51 -22.50 25.90
C ALA A 137 -16.30 -21.57 24.67
N ASN A 138 -16.88 -21.93 23.54
CA ASN A 138 -16.76 -21.12 22.32
C ASN A 138 -17.31 -19.71 22.55
N GLY A 139 -16.51 -18.70 22.19
CA GLY A 139 -16.85 -17.29 22.40
C GLY A 139 -16.51 -16.74 23.80
N GLU A 140 -16.18 -17.60 24.79
CA GLU A 140 -15.84 -17.21 26.15
C GLU A 140 -14.44 -17.69 26.57
N GLN A 141 -13.60 -18.01 25.61
CA GLN A 141 -12.27 -18.55 25.87
C GLN A 141 -11.40 -17.58 26.67
N ALA A 142 -10.93 -18.04 27.81
CA ALA A 142 -10.16 -17.21 28.73
C ALA A 142 -9.22 -18.03 29.61
N VAL A 143 -8.11 -17.40 30.03
CA VAL A 143 -7.28 -17.82 31.13
C VAL A 143 -7.43 -16.83 32.27
N LEU A 144 -7.94 -17.27 33.40
CA LEU A 144 -8.16 -16.45 34.58
C LEU A 144 -7.11 -16.77 35.65
N PHE A 145 -6.46 -15.75 36.18
CA PHE A 145 -5.42 -15.88 37.21
C PHE A 145 -5.99 -15.60 38.61
N ARG A 146 -5.35 -16.20 39.62
CA ARG A 146 -5.78 -16.06 41.03
C ARG A 146 -5.69 -14.64 41.58
N ASN A 147 -4.83 -13.80 40.98
CA ASN A 147 -4.66 -12.38 41.35
C ASN A 147 -5.65 -11.44 40.64
N GLY A 148 -6.68 -11.97 39.98
CA GLY A 148 -7.70 -11.22 39.26
C GLY A 148 -7.33 -10.87 37.81
N SER A 149 -6.11 -11.14 37.35
CA SER A 149 -5.73 -10.93 35.96
C SER A 149 -6.40 -11.92 35.02
N ARG A 150 -6.54 -11.56 33.74
CA ARG A 150 -7.21 -12.41 32.76
C ARG A 150 -6.68 -12.18 31.35
N ILE A 151 -6.65 -13.26 30.55
CA ILE A 151 -6.41 -13.22 29.12
C ILE A 151 -7.67 -13.72 28.43
N LEU A 152 -8.26 -12.88 27.58
CA LEU A 152 -9.48 -13.16 26.82
C LEU A 152 -9.13 -13.36 25.37
N PHE A 153 -9.69 -14.38 24.73
CA PHE A 153 -9.38 -14.76 23.35
C PHE A 153 -10.61 -14.62 22.46
N GLY A 154 -10.41 -14.09 21.25
CA GLY A 154 -11.50 -14.01 20.29
C GLY A 154 -11.05 -13.67 18.87
N ALA A 155 -12.00 -13.83 17.95
CA ALA A 155 -11.80 -13.54 16.54
C ALA A 155 -12.36 -12.17 16.16
N ARG A 156 -11.56 -11.38 15.43
CA ARG A 156 -11.96 -10.06 14.94
C ARG A 156 -13.16 -10.11 13.99
N GLU A 157 -13.23 -11.14 13.13
CA GLU A 157 -14.36 -11.33 12.20
C GLU A 157 -15.72 -11.53 12.89
N SER A 158 -15.72 -11.92 14.18
CA SER A 158 -16.95 -12.10 14.97
C SER A 158 -17.32 -10.89 15.82
N GLY A 159 -16.66 -9.74 15.62
CA GLY A 159 -16.92 -8.52 16.40
C GLY A 159 -16.39 -8.56 17.83
N PHE A 160 -15.47 -9.46 18.14
CA PHE A 160 -14.82 -9.54 19.44
C PHE A 160 -14.06 -8.24 19.77
N GLY A 161 -14.21 -7.75 20.97
CA GLY A 161 -13.56 -6.52 21.43
C GLY A 161 -14.52 -5.38 21.69
N ARG A 162 -15.70 -5.36 21.06
CA ARG A 162 -16.75 -4.36 21.37
C ARG A 162 -17.30 -4.56 22.77
N GLY A 163 -17.43 -3.46 23.51
CA GLY A 163 -18.03 -3.46 24.86
C GLY A 163 -17.07 -3.85 25.99
N PHE A 164 -15.79 -4.16 25.72
CA PHE A 164 -14.80 -4.26 26.77
C PHE A 164 -14.31 -2.88 27.21
N ALA A 165 -13.94 -2.80 28.50
CA ALA A 165 -13.34 -1.61 29.10
C ALA A 165 -12.20 -2.03 30.05
N GLY A 166 -11.21 -1.15 30.23
CA GLY A 166 -10.09 -1.38 31.12
C GLY A 166 -9.13 -2.48 30.63
N VAL A 167 -8.91 -2.52 29.31
CA VAL A 167 -7.93 -3.42 28.68
C VAL A 167 -6.56 -2.80 28.79
N ASP A 168 -5.61 -3.51 29.39
CA ASP A 168 -4.24 -3.05 29.57
C ASP A 168 -3.30 -3.47 28.44
N VAL A 169 -3.53 -4.67 27.89
CA VAL A 169 -2.74 -5.17 26.76
C VAL A 169 -3.65 -5.69 25.67
N LEU A 170 -3.47 -5.17 24.46
CA LEU A 170 -4.19 -5.60 23.29
C LEU A 170 -3.21 -6.28 22.31
N VAL A 171 -3.43 -7.56 22.03
CA VAL A 171 -2.58 -8.36 21.14
C VAL A 171 -3.33 -8.64 19.85
N PHE A 172 -2.79 -8.12 18.74
CA PHE A 172 -3.21 -8.45 17.39
C PHE A 172 -2.25 -9.49 16.80
N ASP A 173 -2.63 -10.76 16.93
CA ASP A 173 -1.95 -11.85 16.22
C ASP A 173 -2.45 -11.89 14.76
N GLU A 174 -1.60 -12.28 13.83
CA GLU A 174 -1.86 -12.18 12.40
C GLU A 174 -2.24 -10.75 11.97
N ALA A 175 -1.46 -9.74 12.39
CA ALA A 175 -1.72 -8.34 12.08
C ALA A 175 -1.62 -8.00 10.58
N GLN A 176 -1.02 -8.87 9.76
CA GLN A 176 -1.06 -8.76 8.30
C GLN A 176 -2.49 -8.85 7.73
N ILE A 177 -3.48 -9.22 8.57
CA ILE A 177 -4.90 -9.22 8.21
C ILE A 177 -5.64 -8.40 9.28
N LEU A 178 -5.29 -7.14 9.44
CA LEU A 178 -5.88 -6.21 10.42
C LEU A 178 -6.43 -4.98 9.72
N SER A 179 -7.76 -4.88 9.66
CA SER A 179 -8.45 -3.75 9.07
C SER A 179 -8.59 -2.58 10.05
N GLU A 180 -8.79 -1.37 9.53
CA GLU A 180 -9.08 -0.16 10.32
C GLU A 180 -10.36 -0.30 11.15
N ASN A 181 -11.38 -0.98 10.63
CA ASN A 181 -12.61 -1.25 11.37
C ASN A 181 -12.36 -2.07 12.64
N ALA A 182 -11.50 -3.10 12.56
CA ALA A 182 -11.15 -3.89 13.74
C ALA A 182 -10.38 -3.08 14.79
N MET A 183 -9.51 -2.17 14.36
CA MET A 183 -8.84 -1.22 15.27
C MET A 183 -9.84 -0.29 15.96
N SER A 184 -10.75 0.32 15.20
CA SER A 184 -11.78 1.22 15.72
C SER A 184 -12.70 0.55 16.72
N ASP A 185 -12.96 -0.74 16.59
CA ASP A 185 -13.79 -1.52 17.51
C ASP A 185 -13.09 -1.85 18.84
N MET A 186 -11.74 -1.94 18.85
CA MET A 186 -10.98 -2.52 19.97
C MET A 186 -10.17 -1.50 20.76
N VAL A 187 -9.56 -0.52 20.11
CA VAL A 187 -8.69 0.47 20.78
C VAL A 187 -9.42 1.26 21.87
N PRO A 188 -10.69 1.66 21.70
CA PRO A 188 -11.43 2.35 22.76
C PRO A 188 -11.52 1.56 24.07
N ALA A 189 -11.43 0.23 24.06
CA ALA A 189 -11.42 -0.61 25.26
C ALA A 189 -10.23 -0.33 26.18
N MET A 190 -9.17 0.29 25.67
CA MET A 190 -7.96 0.63 26.42
C MET A 190 -8.00 2.00 27.08
N ASN A 191 -8.97 2.86 26.76
CA ASN A 191 -9.02 4.26 27.24
C ASN A 191 -9.04 4.39 28.78
N ALA A 192 -9.52 3.37 29.49
CA ALA A 192 -9.51 3.34 30.95
C ALA A 192 -8.22 2.79 31.56
N SER A 193 -7.27 2.27 30.74
CA SER A 193 -6.00 1.79 31.24
C SER A 193 -5.02 2.93 31.50
N ALA A 194 -4.38 2.93 32.65
CA ALA A 194 -3.37 3.93 32.99
C ALA A 194 -2.06 3.77 32.19
N ASN A 195 -1.80 2.57 31.65
CA ASN A 195 -0.56 2.24 30.93
C ASN A 195 -0.82 1.14 29.89
N GLY A 196 -1.58 1.50 28.84
CA GLY A 196 -1.96 0.59 27.76
C GLY A 196 -0.79 0.20 26.86
N LEU A 197 -0.84 -1.02 26.31
CA LEU A 197 0.14 -1.53 25.36
C LEU A 197 -0.54 -2.29 24.23
N VAL A 198 -0.32 -1.84 22.98
CA VAL A 198 -0.75 -2.55 21.77
C VAL A 198 0.42 -3.34 21.19
N LEU A 199 0.21 -4.63 20.97
CA LEU A 199 1.19 -5.53 20.36
C LEU A 199 0.62 -6.07 19.03
N MET A 200 1.33 -5.83 17.94
CA MET A 200 0.99 -6.34 16.62
C MET A 200 2.06 -7.32 16.15
N THR A 201 1.66 -8.52 15.75
CA THR A 201 2.60 -9.51 15.20
C THR A 201 2.08 -10.06 13.88
N GLY A 202 2.94 -10.13 12.87
CA GLY A 202 2.55 -10.63 11.56
C GLY A 202 3.72 -11.04 10.67
N THR A 203 3.38 -11.59 9.52
CA THR A 203 4.24 -11.70 8.34
C THR A 203 3.89 -10.57 7.39
N PRO A 204 4.70 -10.28 6.35
CA PRO A 204 4.28 -9.36 5.29
C PRO A 204 2.91 -9.74 4.71
N PRO A 205 2.00 -8.78 4.50
CA PRO A 205 0.65 -9.04 3.99
C PRO A 205 0.69 -9.50 2.53
N ARG A 206 -0.36 -10.22 2.11
CA ARG A 206 -0.63 -10.48 0.69
C ARG A 206 -1.36 -9.29 0.08
N PRO A 207 -1.27 -9.08 -1.24
CA PRO A 207 -1.94 -7.94 -1.91
C PRO A 207 -3.45 -7.82 -1.67
N LYS A 208 -4.12 -8.94 -1.35
CA LYS A 208 -5.58 -9.01 -1.10
C LYS A 208 -5.98 -8.98 0.37
N ASP A 209 -5.02 -8.98 1.28
CA ASP A 209 -5.31 -8.98 2.71
C ASP A 209 -5.70 -7.56 3.17
N PRO A 210 -6.73 -7.38 4.01
CA PRO A 210 -7.07 -6.09 4.61
C PRO A 210 -6.00 -5.76 5.66
N SER A 211 -4.95 -5.08 5.24
CA SER A 211 -3.71 -4.91 6.01
C SER A 211 -3.37 -3.46 6.29
N GLU A 212 -4.32 -2.55 6.10
CA GLU A 212 -4.11 -1.10 6.15
C GLU A 212 -3.39 -0.69 7.45
N VAL A 213 -3.84 -1.19 8.59
CA VAL A 213 -3.26 -0.86 9.91
C VAL A 213 -1.80 -1.30 10.02
N PHE A 214 -1.48 -2.53 9.61
CA PHE A 214 -0.13 -3.08 9.72
C PHE A 214 0.83 -2.43 8.73
N MET A 215 0.34 -2.09 7.53
CA MET A 215 1.08 -1.35 6.52
C MET A 215 1.35 0.08 6.96
N ASN A 216 0.33 0.81 7.44
CA ASN A 216 0.46 2.19 7.91
C ASN A 216 1.42 2.25 9.10
N SER A 217 1.30 1.34 10.08
CA SER A 217 2.25 1.27 11.21
C SER A 217 3.71 1.06 10.75
N ARG A 218 3.92 0.27 9.68
CA ARG A 218 5.25 0.13 9.07
C ARG A 218 5.73 1.42 8.43
N MET A 219 4.88 2.09 7.66
CA MET A 219 5.23 3.35 6.98
C MET A 219 5.56 4.45 7.98
N ASP A 220 4.74 4.60 9.03
CA ASP A 220 4.97 5.55 10.12
C ASP A 220 6.31 5.30 10.83
N ALA A 221 6.62 4.04 11.12
CA ALA A 221 7.88 3.65 11.72
C ALA A 221 9.09 3.93 10.80
N LEU A 222 8.96 3.69 9.50
CA LEU A 222 9.99 4.03 8.50
C LEU A 222 10.17 5.54 8.34
N GLY A 223 9.10 6.32 8.59
CA GLY A 223 9.14 7.78 8.71
C GLY A 223 9.75 8.29 10.01
N GLY A 224 10.12 7.40 10.93
CA GLY A 224 10.77 7.77 12.20
C GLY A 224 9.81 8.21 13.32
N ASN A 225 8.54 7.71 13.30
CA ASN A 225 7.58 8.01 14.35
C ASN A 225 8.14 7.64 15.74
N PRO A 226 8.25 8.60 16.69
CA PRO A 226 8.90 8.42 17.98
C PRO A 226 8.10 7.58 18.99
N ASP A 227 6.85 7.21 18.68
CA ASP A 227 5.94 6.49 19.57
C ASP A 227 5.77 5.02 19.19
N ILE A 228 6.31 4.61 18.04
CA ILE A 228 6.19 3.25 17.52
C ILE A 228 7.47 2.46 17.73
N LEU A 229 7.36 1.29 18.36
CA LEU A 229 8.38 0.25 18.24
C LEU A 229 8.09 -0.58 16.98
N TYR A 230 9.01 -0.58 16.03
CA TYR A 230 8.91 -1.44 14.86
C TYR A 230 10.15 -2.31 14.70
N VAL A 231 9.93 -3.60 14.54
CA VAL A 231 11.02 -4.57 14.29
C VAL A 231 10.65 -5.45 13.11
N GLU A 232 11.48 -5.43 12.09
CA GLU A 232 11.32 -6.26 10.90
C GLU A 232 12.51 -7.21 10.75
N PHE A 233 12.21 -8.48 10.60
CA PHE A 233 13.16 -9.51 10.23
C PHE A 233 12.85 -9.99 8.82
N SER A 234 13.73 -9.69 7.89
CA SER A 234 13.57 -10.04 6.49
C SER A 234 14.90 -10.36 5.81
N ALA A 235 14.83 -11.08 4.71
CA ALA A 235 15.91 -11.16 3.74
C ALA A 235 16.10 -9.80 3.03
N ASP A 236 17.05 -9.73 2.10
CA ASP A 236 17.24 -8.55 1.26
C ASP A 236 16.03 -8.31 0.35
N ASP A 237 15.67 -7.04 0.12
CA ASP A 237 14.47 -6.66 -0.65
C ASP A 237 14.57 -7.07 -2.13
N ASP A 238 15.80 -7.16 -2.64
CA ASP A 238 16.13 -7.55 -4.01
C ASP A 238 16.29 -9.04 -4.21
N VAL A 239 16.04 -9.87 -3.19
CA VAL A 239 16.01 -11.33 -3.33
C VAL A 239 15.00 -11.68 -4.41
N ASN A 240 15.54 -11.95 -5.61
CA ASN A 240 14.74 -12.18 -6.80
C ASN A 240 14.18 -13.61 -6.83
N PRO A 241 12.86 -13.78 -6.67
CA PRO A 241 12.25 -15.10 -6.78
C PRO A 241 12.29 -15.68 -8.20
N GLY A 242 12.35 -14.79 -9.23
CA GLY A 242 12.35 -15.19 -10.64
C GLY A 242 13.68 -15.74 -11.15
N GLY A 243 14.81 -15.35 -10.55
CA GLY A 243 16.15 -15.84 -10.89
C GLY A 243 16.53 -17.16 -10.21
N TRP A 244 15.69 -17.67 -9.34
CA TRP A 244 15.98 -18.89 -8.62
C TRP A 244 15.71 -20.12 -9.49
N LYS A 245 16.70 -21.02 -9.53
CA LYS A 245 16.46 -22.37 -10.04
C LYS A 245 15.26 -22.96 -9.31
N PRO A 246 14.36 -23.68 -9.98
CA PRO A 246 13.24 -24.31 -9.33
C PRO A 246 13.68 -25.03 -8.06
N LYS A 247 13.02 -24.72 -6.92
CA LYS A 247 13.27 -25.34 -5.60
C LYS A 247 14.61 -25.00 -4.92
N HIS A 248 15.39 -24.03 -5.39
CA HIS A 248 16.59 -23.58 -4.69
C HIS A 248 16.22 -22.73 -3.46
N VAL A 249 16.99 -22.87 -2.36
CA VAL A 249 16.89 -22.05 -1.15
C VAL A 249 18.23 -21.38 -0.89
N ASP A 250 18.24 -20.05 -0.79
CA ASP A 250 19.38 -19.31 -0.30
C ASP A 250 19.39 -19.32 1.25
N TRP A 251 20.23 -20.17 1.81
CA TRP A 251 20.33 -20.36 3.25
C TRP A 251 20.91 -19.17 4.00
N LYS A 252 21.68 -18.29 3.34
CA LYS A 252 22.17 -17.04 3.92
C LYS A 252 21.02 -16.07 4.13
N GLN A 253 20.14 -15.96 3.16
CA GLN A 253 18.95 -15.14 3.23
C GLN A 253 17.95 -15.67 4.27
N VAL A 254 17.79 -16.99 4.37
CA VAL A 254 16.99 -17.62 5.44
C VAL A 254 17.56 -17.30 6.82
N ALA A 255 18.88 -17.41 7.02
CA ALA A 255 19.52 -17.09 8.29
C ALA A 255 19.42 -15.60 8.66
N LYS A 256 19.42 -14.71 7.66
CA LYS A 256 19.20 -13.28 7.84
C LYS A 256 17.75 -12.98 8.24
N ALA A 257 16.79 -13.61 7.58
CA ALA A 257 15.36 -13.37 7.76
C ALA A 257 14.79 -13.98 9.05
N ASN A 258 15.33 -15.11 9.49
CA ASN A 258 14.77 -15.85 10.64
C ASN A 258 15.78 -16.00 11.77
N PRO A 259 15.66 -15.19 12.83
CA PRO A 259 16.61 -15.19 13.94
C PRO A 259 16.55 -16.48 14.79
N SER A 260 15.58 -17.36 14.52
CA SER A 260 15.43 -18.67 15.17
C SER A 260 15.94 -19.83 14.31
N TYR A 261 16.43 -19.57 13.10
CA TYR A 261 17.08 -20.56 12.26
C TYR A 261 18.54 -20.76 12.71
N PRO A 262 19.08 -21.99 12.75
CA PRO A 262 18.40 -23.27 12.46
C PRO A 262 17.75 -23.94 13.68
N HIS A 263 17.80 -23.31 14.88
CA HIS A 263 17.49 -23.99 16.16
C HIS A 263 16.00 -24.32 16.35
N ARG A 264 15.11 -23.37 16.05
CA ARG A 264 13.65 -23.58 16.15
C ARG A 264 13.02 -23.88 14.78
N THR A 265 13.53 -23.26 13.73
CA THR A 265 13.07 -23.47 12.36
C THR A 265 14.10 -24.30 11.60
N GLY A 266 13.83 -25.57 11.41
CA GLY A 266 14.76 -26.50 10.74
C GLY A 266 14.76 -26.34 9.21
N LYS A 267 15.85 -26.78 8.56
CA LYS A 267 16.01 -26.77 7.09
C LYS A 267 14.85 -27.44 6.35
N GLN A 268 14.34 -28.56 6.87
CA GLN A 268 13.24 -29.31 6.25
C GLN A 268 11.95 -28.49 6.15
N SER A 269 11.62 -27.68 7.17
CA SER A 269 10.44 -26.81 7.15
C SER A 269 10.54 -25.75 6.07
N ILE A 270 11.68 -25.09 5.96
CA ILE A 270 11.94 -24.09 4.93
C ILE A 270 11.92 -24.71 3.53
N GLN A 271 12.57 -25.88 3.35
CA GLN A 271 12.58 -26.58 2.07
C GLN A 271 11.16 -27.00 1.65
N ARG A 272 10.34 -27.46 2.62
CA ARG A 272 8.93 -27.77 2.36
C ARG A 272 8.15 -26.56 1.89
N MET A 273 8.31 -25.41 2.56
CA MET A 273 7.68 -24.16 2.15
C MET A 273 8.12 -23.75 0.73
N ARG A 274 9.42 -23.88 0.42
CA ARG A 274 9.95 -23.57 -0.92
C ARG A 274 9.39 -24.48 -2.01
N ASN A 275 9.14 -25.74 -1.70
CA ASN A 275 8.60 -26.71 -2.65
C ASN A 275 7.12 -26.53 -2.94
N LEU A 276 6.35 -26.04 -1.96
CA LEU A 276 4.89 -26.01 -2.00
C LEU A 276 4.31 -24.61 -2.24
N LEU A 277 5.02 -23.54 -1.90
CA LEU A 277 4.55 -22.18 -2.06
C LEU A 277 4.98 -21.60 -3.43
N SER A 278 4.24 -20.59 -3.88
CA SER A 278 4.69 -19.70 -4.95
C SER A 278 5.97 -18.97 -4.54
N ALA A 279 6.71 -18.41 -5.50
CA ALA A 279 7.89 -17.63 -5.20
C ALA A 279 7.58 -16.44 -4.28
N ASP A 280 6.49 -15.73 -4.55
CA ASP A 280 6.06 -14.56 -3.78
C ASP A 280 5.57 -14.93 -2.38
N ASP A 281 4.78 -16.01 -2.24
CA ASP A 281 4.39 -16.50 -0.92
C ASP A 281 5.60 -16.98 -0.11
N PHE A 282 6.58 -17.61 -0.74
CA PHE A 282 7.81 -18.00 -0.06
C PHE A 282 8.62 -16.79 0.41
N ARG A 283 8.69 -15.71 -0.40
CA ARG A 283 9.32 -14.45 0.01
C ARG A 283 8.66 -13.88 1.26
N ARG A 284 7.32 -13.77 1.25
CA ARG A 284 6.57 -13.21 2.39
C ARG A 284 6.66 -14.10 3.62
N GLU A 285 6.34 -15.37 3.48
CA GLU A 285 6.11 -16.27 4.62
C GLU A 285 7.39 -16.84 5.23
N ALA A 286 8.40 -17.16 4.41
CA ALA A 286 9.67 -17.74 4.85
C ALA A 286 10.81 -16.74 5.00
N LEU A 287 10.82 -15.70 4.15
CA LEU A 287 11.89 -14.71 4.11
C LEU A 287 11.48 -13.35 4.69
N GLY A 288 10.22 -13.15 5.07
CA GLY A 288 9.75 -11.92 5.70
C GLY A 288 9.87 -10.68 4.82
N VAL A 289 10.05 -10.85 3.50
CA VAL A 289 10.22 -9.74 2.57
C VAL A 289 8.85 -9.16 2.25
N TRP A 290 8.68 -7.90 2.53
CA TRP A 290 7.52 -7.14 2.12
C TRP A 290 7.53 -7.01 0.60
N ASP A 291 6.36 -7.15 0.00
CA ASP A 291 6.23 -6.75 -1.38
C ASP A 291 6.63 -5.28 -1.46
N ARG A 292 7.38 -4.90 -2.49
CA ARG A 292 7.55 -3.49 -2.78
C ARG A 292 6.14 -2.94 -2.81
N VAL A 293 5.88 -1.88 -2.07
CA VAL A 293 4.53 -1.31 -1.98
C VAL A 293 4.15 -0.86 -3.39
N MET A 294 3.69 -1.83 -4.17
CA MET A 294 2.76 -1.56 -5.23
C MET A 294 1.43 -1.44 -4.51
N LYS A 295 1.03 -0.23 -4.23
CA LYS A 295 -0.29 0.11 -3.70
C LYS A 295 -1.32 -0.38 -4.73
N GLY A 296 -1.82 -1.59 -4.58
CA GLY A 296 -2.68 -2.26 -5.57
C GLY A 296 -1.92 -2.86 -6.76
N THR A 297 -2.54 -3.74 -7.52
CA THR A 297 -2.03 -4.15 -8.83
C THR A 297 -2.01 -2.91 -9.72
N PRO A 298 -0.85 -2.52 -10.31
CA PRO A 298 -0.83 -1.39 -11.23
C PRO A 298 -1.91 -1.55 -12.28
N ALA A 299 -2.65 -0.49 -12.52
CA ALA A 299 -3.71 -0.50 -13.53
C ALA A 299 -3.13 -0.79 -14.92
N ILE A 300 -1.92 -0.33 -15.14
CA ILE A 300 -1.14 -0.50 -16.38
C ILE A 300 0.21 -1.13 -15.98
N PRO A 301 0.52 -2.37 -16.41
CA PRO A 301 1.81 -2.98 -16.16
C PRO A 301 2.94 -2.15 -16.81
N TRP A 302 4.06 -2.00 -16.08
CA TRP A 302 5.16 -1.15 -16.54
C TRP A 302 5.78 -1.58 -17.88
N ASP A 303 5.94 -2.88 -18.08
CA ASP A 303 6.46 -3.44 -19.32
C ASP A 303 5.57 -3.11 -20.54
N VAL A 304 4.26 -3.10 -20.35
CA VAL A 304 3.28 -2.71 -21.39
C VAL A 304 3.34 -1.21 -21.66
N TRP A 305 3.48 -0.37 -20.63
CA TRP A 305 3.62 1.07 -20.76
C TRP A 305 4.93 1.45 -21.43
N ALA A 306 6.05 0.86 -21.00
CA ALA A 306 7.38 1.12 -21.57
C ALA A 306 7.47 0.73 -23.06
N ALA A 307 6.74 -0.31 -23.48
CA ALA A 307 6.65 -0.69 -24.89
C ALA A 307 5.96 0.38 -25.77
N CYS A 308 5.20 1.29 -25.17
CA CYS A 308 4.55 2.41 -25.86
C CYS A 308 5.46 3.65 -25.99
N GLN A 309 6.66 3.64 -25.42
CA GLN A 309 7.54 4.79 -25.40
C GLN A 309 8.24 5.04 -26.73
N SER A 310 8.20 6.30 -27.21
CA SER A 310 8.93 6.76 -28.41
C SER A 310 9.31 8.25 -28.27
N PRO A 311 10.47 8.57 -27.68
CA PRO A 311 10.85 9.95 -27.33
C PRO A 311 10.89 10.92 -28.50
N GLY A 312 11.26 10.46 -29.71
CA GLY A 312 11.38 11.29 -30.91
C GLY A 312 10.12 11.40 -31.75
N MET A 313 8.97 10.84 -31.32
CA MET A 313 7.76 10.83 -32.12
C MET A 313 7.22 12.23 -32.38
N ALA A 314 7.07 12.61 -33.66
CA ALA A 314 6.44 13.87 -34.07
C ALA A 314 4.93 13.78 -33.90
N ALA A 315 4.35 14.87 -33.47
CA ALA A 315 2.89 14.96 -33.33
C ALA A 315 2.17 15.07 -34.66
N GLY A 316 0.99 14.48 -34.76
CA GLY A 316 0.12 14.58 -35.94
C GLY A 316 -0.43 16.01 -36.17
N PRO A 317 -1.18 16.22 -37.26
CA PRO A 317 -1.61 17.57 -37.66
C PRO A 317 -2.75 18.15 -36.82
N THR A 318 -3.43 17.35 -36.04
CA THR A 318 -4.53 17.79 -35.18
C THR A 318 -4.23 17.48 -33.72
N ARG A 319 -4.76 18.30 -32.81
CA ARG A 319 -4.61 18.16 -31.37
C ARG A 319 -5.97 18.02 -30.69
N SER A 320 -6.04 17.15 -29.70
CA SER A 320 -7.10 17.17 -28.70
C SER A 320 -6.44 17.44 -27.35
N PHE A 321 -7.05 18.31 -26.56
CA PHE A 321 -6.56 18.65 -25.23
C PHE A 321 -7.52 18.12 -24.18
N ALA A 322 -7.01 17.82 -23.00
CA ALA A 322 -7.85 17.55 -21.84
C ALA A 322 -7.31 18.26 -20.61
N VAL A 323 -8.22 18.82 -19.84
CA VAL A 323 -7.98 19.44 -18.54
C VAL A 323 -8.65 18.62 -17.47
N LYS A 324 -7.88 18.21 -16.48
CA LYS A 324 -8.36 17.49 -15.30
C LYS A 324 -8.17 18.34 -14.06
N PHE A 325 -9.27 18.59 -13.33
CA PHE A 325 -9.24 19.16 -11.98
C PHE A 325 -9.35 18.04 -10.96
N MET A 326 -8.48 18.04 -9.95
CA MET A 326 -8.62 17.13 -8.83
C MET A 326 -9.88 17.44 -8.02
N ALA A 327 -10.44 16.41 -7.38
CA ALA A 327 -11.72 16.53 -6.67
C ALA A 327 -11.66 17.48 -5.46
N ASP A 328 -10.50 17.56 -4.81
CA ASP A 328 -10.19 18.47 -3.70
C ASP A 328 -9.84 19.90 -4.15
N GLY A 329 -9.76 20.14 -5.47
CA GLY A 329 -9.39 21.43 -6.03
C GLY A 329 -7.91 21.80 -5.89
N SER A 330 -7.03 20.90 -5.50
CA SER A 330 -5.62 21.18 -5.23
C SER A 330 -4.78 21.33 -6.49
N LEU A 331 -5.02 20.47 -7.49
CA LEU A 331 -4.21 20.39 -8.71
C LEU A 331 -5.06 20.49 -9.98
N VAL A 332 -4.41 20.96 -11.04
CA VAL A 332 -4.95 20.95 -12.39
C VAL A 332 -3.89 20.40 -13.36
N ALA A 333 -4.29 19.43 -14.19
CA ALA A 333 -3.47 18.84 -15.23
C ALA A 333 -3.98 19.19 -16.62
N LEU A 334 -3.07 19.50 -17.54
CA LEU A 334 -3.33 19.68 -18.96
C LEU A 334 -2.53 18.66 -19.75
N ALA A 335 -3.21 17.91 -20.60
CA ALA A 335 -2.60 16.94 -21.51
C ALA A 335 -3.03 17.21 -22.97
N ALA A 336 -2.23 16.71 -23.89
CA ALA A 336 -2.50 16.75 -25.32
C ALA A 336 -2.48 15.35 -25.93
N ALA A 337 -3.25 15.16 -27.00
CA ALA A 337 -3.20 13.95 -27.81
C ALA A 337 -3.31 14.30 -29.30
N SER A 338 -2.61 13.55 -30.15
CA SER A 338 -2.70 13.68 -31.59
C SER A 338 -2.74 12.33 -32.29
N LYS A 339 -3.60 12.17 -33.30
CA LYS A 339 -3.60 10.98 -34.14
C LYS A 339 -2.35 10.93 -35.01
N LEU A 340 -1.63 9.82 -34.93
CA LEU A 340 -0.53 9.53 -35.86
C LEU A 340 -1.08 8.84 -37.12
N ASP A 341 -2.01 7.91 -36.94
CA ASP A 341 -2.71 7.19 -38.00
C ASP A 341 -4.17 6.86 -37.57
N LYS A 342 -4.80 5.87 -38.23
CA LYS A 342 -6.18 5.45 -37.92
C LYS A 342 -6.34 4.87 -36.52
N GLU A 343 -5.29 4.24 -35.97
CA GLU A 343 -5.36 3.48 -34.73
C GLU A 343 -4.45 4.05 -33.62
N THR A 344 -3.30 4.58 -33.97
CA THR A 344 -2.26 5.04 -33.07
C THR A 344 -2.42 6.52 -32.69
N VAL A 345 -2.29 6.81 -31.40
CA VAL A 345 -2.40 8.15 -30.84
C VAL A 345 -1.17 8.45 -29.99
N LEU A 346 -0.50 9.55 -30.28
CA LEU A 346 0.52 10.14 -29.42
C LEU A 346 -0.17 10.92 -28.30
N VAL A 347 0.27 10.70 -27.07
CA VAL A 347 -0.16 11.44 -25.88
C VAL A 347 1.01 12.16 -25.25
N ASP A 348 0.78 13.37 -24.76
CA ASP A 348 1.79 14.21 -24.14
C ASP A 348 1.26 14.85 -22.84
N SER A 349 2.09 14.86 -21.81
CA SER A 349 1.92 15.74 -20.66
C SER A 349 2.26 17.18 -21.08
N VAL A 350 1.41 18.13 -20.74
CA VAL A 350 1.66 19.55 -21.04
C VAL A 350 2.06 20.29 -19.76
N ARG A 351 1.22 20.22 -18.73
CA ARG A 351 1.50 20.86 -17.45
C ARG A 351 0.64 20.26 -16.32
N LEU A 352 1.27 20.00 -15.18
CA LEU A 352 0.61 19.76 -13.91
C LEU A 352 1.01 20.87 -12.94
N CYS A 353 0.07 21.51 -12.29
CA CYS A 353 0.36 22.58 -11.34
C CYS A 353 -0.72 22.72 -10.27
N SER A 354 -0.43 23.53 -9.25
CA SER A 354 -1.42 23.88 -8.23
C SER A 354 -2.54 24.74 -8.83
N ALA A 355 -3.79 24.43 -8.50
CA ALA A 355 -4.93 25.26 -8.87
C ALA A 355 -4.87 26.67 -8.25
N ALA A 356 -4.09 26.87 -7.17
CA ALA A 356 -3.84 28.16 -6.56
C ALA A 356 -3.05 29.12 -7.45
N GLU A 357 -2.37 28.64 -8.51
CA GLU A 357 -1.71 29.49 -9.52
C GLU A 357 -2.71 30.24 -10.42
N GLY A 358 -4.00 29.93 -10.30
CA GLY A 358 -5.04 30.49 -11.16
C GLY A 358 -5.18 29.76 -12.49
N LEU A 359 -6.20 30.11 -13.26
CA LEU A 359 -6.54 29.43 -14.51
C LEU A 359 -6.27 30.27 -15.76
N GLU A 360 -5.70 31.46 -15.64
CA GLU A 360 -5.48 32.37 -16.75
C GLU A 360 -4.56 31.76 -17.81
N TRP A 361 -3.47 31.13 -17.39
CA TRP A 361 -2.55 30.43 -18.27
C TRP A 361 -3.23 29.32 -19.11
N LEU A 362 -4.26 28.65 -18.57
CA LEU A 362 -5.05 27.66 -19.32
C LEU A 362 -5.90 28.30 -20.38
N VAL A 363 -6.53 29.44 -20.08
CA VAL A 363 -7.32 30.19 -21.04
C VAL A 363 -6.40 30.69 -22.16
N GLU A 364 -5.28 31.33 -21.83
CA GLU A 364 -4.28 31.79 -22.81
C GLU A 364 -3.78 30.63 -23.67
N PHE A 365 -3.40 29.50 -23.05
CA PHE A 365 -2.92 28.34 -23.78
C PHE A 365 -3.95 27.76 -24.76
N LEU A 366 -5.21 27.60 -24.32
CA LEU A 366 -6.27 26.94 -25.10
C LEU A 366 -6.92 27.91 -26.15
N THR A 367 -6.67 29.22 -26.05
CA THR A 367 -7.19 30.23 -26.98
C THR A 367 -6.14 30.79 -27.92
N ASP A 368 -4.88 30.39 -27.81
CA ASP A 368 -3.82 30.74 -28.75
C ASP A 368 -4.20 30.39 -30.19
N GLU A 369 -4.05 31.33 -31.13
CA GLU A 369 -4.57 31.24 -32.50
C GLU A 369 -4.01 30.03 -33.27
N GLU A 370 -2.71 29.74 -33.14
CA GLU A 370 -2.08 28.61 -33.81
C GLU A 370 -2.63 27.29 -33.28
N ARG A 371 -2.77 27.15 -31.96
CA ARG A 371 -3.32 25.96 -31.30
C ARG A 371 -4.79 25.77 -31.64
N VAL A 372 -5.60 26.83 -31.57
CA VAL A 372 -7.03 26.79 -31.93
C VAL A 372 -7.23 26.29 -33.35
N SER A 373 -6.36 26.71 -34.30
CA SER A 373 -6.43 26.27 -35.69
C SER A 373 -6.24 24.77 -35.87
N ALA A 374 -5.45 24.12 -35.02
CA ALA A 374 -5.15 22.69 -35.01
C ALA A 374 -5.99 21.91 -33.98
N THR A 375 -6.73 22.57 -33.09
CA THR A 375 -7.50 21.94 -32.02
C THR A 375 -8.74 21.22 -32.56
N GLN A 376 -8.78 19.90 -32.35
CA GLN A 376 -9.91 19.08 -32.69
C GLN A 376 -10.98 19.11 -31.58
N GLN A 377 -10.58 18.91 -30.31
CA GLN A 377 -11.47 18.83 -29.16
C GLN A 377 -10.74 19.26 -27.88
N ILE A 378 -11.48 19.85 -26.94
CA ILE A 378 -11.04 20.14 -25.58
C ILE A 378 -11.99 19.39 -24.64
N VAL A 379 -11.46 18.53 -23.78
CA VAL A 379 -12.23 17.86 -22.72
C VAL A 379 -11.90 18.52 -21.40
N ILE A 380 -12.91 18.81 -20.59
CA ILE A 380 -12.73 19.39 -19.26
C ILE A 380 -13.47 18.51 -18.27
N GLU A 381 -12.74 17.93 -17.31
CA GLU A 381 -13.25 17.03 -16.29
C GLU A 381 -12.82 17.47 -14.88
N GLY A 382 -13.72 17.24 -13.91
CA GLY A 382 -13.54 17.59 -12.50
C GLY A 382 -14.40 18.78 -12.07
N LYS A 383 -15.28 18.53 -11.07
CA LYS A 383 -16.29 19.51 -10.61
C LYS A 383 -15.69 20.79 -10.02
N ALA A 384 -14.49 20.70 -9.45
CA ALA A 384 -13.89 21.81 -8.71
C ALA A 384 -13.58 23.06 -9.55
N GLY A 385 -13.35 22.92 -10.87
CA GLY A 385 -12.98 24.07 -11.73
C GLY A 385 -13.58 24.05 -13.14
N ALA A 386 -14.19 22.93 -13.55
CA ALA A 386 -14.64 22.75 -14.94
C ALA A 386 -15.65 23.82 -15.40
N GLY A 387 -16.65 24.13 -14.59
CA GLY A 387 -17.68 25.14 -14.96
C GLY A 387 -17.07 26.50 -15.21
N TYR A 388 -16.22 26.97 -14.31
CA TYR A 388 -15.54 28.25 -14.45
C TYR A 388 -14.66 28.32 -15.70
N LEU A 389 -13.87 27.28 -15.98
CA LEU A 389 -13.01 27.24 -17.16
C LEU A 389 -13.85 27.24 -18.45
N VAL A 390 -14.94 26.48 -18.49
CA VAL A 390 -15.87 26.46 -19.65
C VAL A 390 -16.41 27.85 -19.94
N ASP A 391 -16.85 28.58 -18.91
CA ASP A 391 -17.39 29.96 -19.08
C ASP A 391 -16.31 30.92 -19.55
N ARG A 392 -15.09 30.81 -19.01
CA ARG A 392 -13.95 31.62 -19.46
C ARG A 392 -13.59 31.37 -20.94
N LEU A 393 -13.53 30.10 -21.35
CA LEU A 393 -13.26 29.73 -22.73
C LEU A 393 -14.36 30.21 -23.69
N ARG A 394 -15.64 30.15 -23.26
CA ARG A 394 -16.77 30.71 -24.03
C ARG A 394 -16.65 32.23 -24.19
N ALA A 395 -16.34 32.92 -23.09
CA ALA A 395 -16.11 34.37 -23.12
C ALA A 395 -14.95 34.78 -24.07
N ALA A 396 -13.92 33.94 -24.15
CA ALA A 396 -12.81 34.08 -25.08
C ALA A 396 -13.11 33.62 -26.53
N GLY A 397 -14.37 33.27 -26.84
CA GLY A 397 -14.81 32.95 -28.20
C GLY A 397 -14.67 31.47 -28.62
N VAL A 398 -14.30 30.58 -27.72
CA VAL A 398 -14.26 29.13 -27.98
C VAL A 398 -15.68 28.60 -28.14
N ARG A 399 -15.97 27.98 -29.28
CA ARG A 399 -17.31 27.48 -29.57
C ARG A 399 -17.66 26.31 -28.70
N GLU A 400 -18.90 26.23 -28.22
CA GLU A 400 -19.41 25.17 -27.34
C GLU A 400 -19.10 23.74 -27.84
N ARG A 401 -19.28 23.49 -29.14
CA ARG A 401 -18.99 22.19 -29.77
C ARG A 401 -17.51 21.74 -29.70
N VAL A 402 -16.59 22.67 -29.34
CA VAL A 402 -15.15 22.36 -29.16
C VAL A 402 -14.88 21.84 -27.79
N VAL A 403 -15.72 22.14 -26.81
CA VAL A 403 -15.55 21.80 -25.40
C VAL A 403 -16.50 20.66 -25.05
N TRP A 404 -15.96 19.60 -24.46
CA TRP A 404 -16.72 18.50 -23.90
C TRP A 404 -16.52 18.43 -22.40
N THR A 405 -17.62 18.20 -21.69
CA THR A 405 -17.61 17.84 -20.27
C THR A 405 -18.16 16.41 -20.17
N PRO A 406 -17.33 15.39 -19.92
CA PRO A 406 -17.76 14.01 -20.01
C PRO A 406 -18.74 13.66 -18.89
N SER A 407 -19.76 12.86 -19.23
CA SER A 407 -20.59 12.18 -18.24
C SER A 407 -19.80 11.04 -17.58
N THR A 408 -20.33 10.50 -16.46
CA THR A 408 -19.71 9.35 -15.76
C THR A 408 -19.54 8.15 -16.71
N ASP A 409 -20.51 7.84 -17.56
CA ASP A 409 -20.43 6.74 -18.52
C ASP A 409 -19.37 6.98 -19.58
N GLN A 410 -19.24 8.22 -20.04
CA GLN A 410 -18.20 8.61 -20.98
C GLN A 410 -16.80 8.56 -20.33
N ALA A 411 -16.68 8.92 -19.06
CA ALA A 411 -15.44 8.77 -18.31
C ALA A 411 -15.03 7.29 -18.18
N ILE A 412 -15.97 6.40 -17.81
CA ILE A 412 -15.73 4.95 -17.77
C ILE A 412 -15.28 4.43 -19.13
N THR A 413 -15.96 4.87 -20.20
CA THR A 413 -15.61 4.49 -21.57
C THR A 413 -14.19 4.97 -21.94
N ALA A 414 -13.82 6.20 -21.57
CA ALA A 414 -12.49 6.74 -21.84
C ALA A 414 -11.38 5.91 -21.17
N HIS A 415 -11.55 5.55 -19.89
CA HIS A 415 -10.59 4.73 -19.17
C HIS A 415 -10.45 3.33 -19.78
N SER A 416 -11.57 2.69 -20.13
CA SER A 416 -11.56 1.37 -20.76
C SER A 416 -10.89 1.41 -22.15
N MET A 417 -11.19 2.41 -22.95
CA MET A 417 -10.56 2.58 -24.27
C MET A 417 -9.06 2.84 -24.17
N PHE A 418 -8.63 3.65 -23.20
CA PHE A 418 -7.22 3.94 -23.00
C PHE A 418 -6.45 2.69 -22.57
N LEU A 419 -6.94 1.97 -21.59
CA LEU A 419 -6.31 0.74 -21.11
C LEU A 419 -6.15 -0.31 -22.21
N GLU A 420 -7.17 -0.52 -23.02
CA GLU A 420 -7.13 -1.43 -24.16
C GLU A 420 -6.15 -0.96 -25.25
N ALA A 421 -6.09 0.35 -25.50
CA ALA A 421 -5.15 0.92 -26.48
C ALA A 421 -3.69 0.79 -26.01
N VAL A 422 -3.41 0.96 -24.72
CA VAL A 422 -2.08 0.72 -24.13
C VAL A 422 -1.69 -0.74 -24.29
N ARG A 423 -2.57 -1.67 -23.93
CA ARG A 423 -2.35 -3.12 -24.09
C ARG A 423 -2.08 -3.55 -25.54
N ALA A 424 -2.73 -2.87 -26.48
CA ALA A 424 -2.56 -3.12 -27.92
C ALA A 424 -1.40 -2.30 -28.54
N THR A 425 -0.60 -1.59 -27.75
CA THR A 425 0.51 -0.71 -28.20
C THR A 425 0.05 0.35 -29.23
N ARG A 426 -1.17 0.86 -29.06
CA ARG A 426 -1.80 1.90 -29.90
C ARG A 426 -1.71 3.30 -29.27
N VAL A 427 -1.17 3.40 -28.08
CA VAL A 427 -0.74 4.63 -27.43
C VAL A 427 0.74 4.80 -27.65
N VAL A 428 1.19 6.01 -27.93
CA VAL A 428 2.61 6.38 -27.97
C VAL A 428 2.80 7.54 -27.00
N HIS A 429 3.87 7.53 -26.21
CA HIS A 429 4.26 8.63 -25.33
C HIS A 429 5.77 8.90 -25.40
N ARG A 430 6.20 10.09 -24.99
CA ARG A 430 7.61 10.49 -25.09
C ARG A 430 8.47 10.12 -23.87
N GLY A 431 7.87 9.58 -22.83
CA GLY A 431 8.60 9.15 -21.63
C GLY A 431 8.74 10.25 -20.58
N ASP A 432 7.70 11.08 -20.43
CA ASP A 432 7.63 12.09 -19.38
C ASP A 432 7.67 11.45 -17.99
N ASP A 433 8.58 11.94 -17.11
CA ASP A 433 8.85 11.32 -15.81
C ASP A 433 7.66 11.43 -14.84
N GLU A 434 6.88 12.50 -14.92
CA GLU A 434 5.71 12.72 -14.07
C GLU A 434 4.57 11.76 -14.45
N LEU A 435 4.28 11.66 -15.75
CA LEU A 435 3.30 10.71 -16.27
C LEU A 435 3.72 9.26 -15.98
N ASN A 436 5.00 8.93 -16.18
CA ASN A 436 5.55 7.61 -15.89
C ASN A 436 5.36 7.24 -14.41
N ARG A 437 5.61 8.16 -13.48
CA ARG A 437 5.41 7.96 -12.04
C ARG A 437 3.94 7.74 -11.70
N GLU A 438 3.03 8.51 -12.30
CA GLU A 438 1.60 8.30 -12.11
C GLU A 438 1.13 6.94 -12.63
N VAL A 439 1.63 6.49 -13.78
CA VAL A 439 1.31 5.17 -14.36
C VAL A 439 1.83 4.02 -13.47
N GLU A 440 3.05 4.13 -12.97
CA GLU A 440 3.64 3.13 -12.06
C GLU A 440 2.81 2.94 -10.79
N ASN A 441 2.24 4.02 -10.27
CA ASN A 441 1.52 4.04 -9.00
C ASN A 441 0.00 3.92 -9.15
N ALA A 442 -0.55 4.13 -10.34
CA ALA A 442 -1.99 4.10 -10.57
C ALA A 442 -2.58 2.70 -10.36
N THR A 443 -3.70 2.66 -9.64
CA THR A 443 -4.53 1.48 -9.46
C THR A 443 -5.92 1.69 -10.03
N ILE A 444 -6.75 0.65 -10.05
CA ILE A 444 -8.12 0.71 -10.54
C ILE A 444 -9.09 1.03 -9.40
N ARG A 445 -9.83 2.13 -9.53
CA ARG A 445 -10.97 2.49 -8.69
C ARG A 445 -12.27 2.12 -9.39
N LYS A 446 -13.13 1.34 -8.73
CA LYS A 446 -14.46 1.04 -9.26
C LYS A 446 -15.35 2.29 -9.26
N ILE A 447 -16.07 2.52 -10.36
CA ILE A 447 -17.05 3.60 -10.52
C ILE A 447 -18.42 2.97 -10.70
N GLY A 448 -19.36 3.32 -9.81
CA GLY A 448 -20.72 2.79 -9.85
C GLY A 448 -20.84 1.30 -9.46
N LYS A 449 -22.07 0.75 -9.63
CA LYS A 449 -22.38 -0.65 -9.27
C LYS A 449 -22.24 -1.62 -10.47
N THR A 450 -22.03 -1.11 -11.66
CA THR A 450 -22.11 -1.87 -12.94
C THR A 450 -20.74 -2.22 -13.53
N GLY A 451 -19.65 -2.10 -12.76
CA GLY A 451 -18.32 -2.57 -13.20
C GLY A 451 -17.46 -1.56 -13.95
N GLY A 452 -17.84 -0.28 -13.98
CA GLY A 452 -16.99 0.80 -14.48
C GLY A 452 -15.77 1.06 -13.61
N PHE A 453 -14.70 1.63 -14.18
CA PHE A 453 -13.50 1.99 -13.44
C PHE A 453 -12.88 3.33 -13.88
N GLY A 454 -12.03 3.87 -13.02
CA GLY A 454 -11.12 4.97 -13.27
C GLY A 454 -9.80 4.73 -12.57
N TRP A 455 -8.86 5.65 -12.74
CA TRP A 455 -7.57 5.58 -12.05
C TRP A 455 -7.70 6.03 -10.60
N GLN A 456 -6.87 5.49 -9.75
CA GLN A 456 -6.73 5.86 -8.34
C GLN A 456 -5.26 6.03 -8.01
N ALA A 457 -4.93 7.17 -7.44
CA ALA A 457 -3.63 7.41 -6.84
C ALA A 457 -3.53 6.75 -5.45
N PRO A 458 -2.33 6.41 -5.03
CA PRO A 458 -2.02 6.20 -3.63
C PRO A 458 -2.24 7.47 -2.79
N GLU A 459 -2.36 7.32 -1.48
CA GLU A 459 -2.43 8.45 -0.54
C GLU A 459 -1.17 9.32 -0.62
N GLY A 460 -1.35 10.62 -0.78
CA GLY A 460 -0.25 11.57 -0.98
C GLY A 460 0.27 11.70 -2.42
N ASP A 461 -0.24 10.89 -3.37
CA ASP A 461 0.09 10.95 -4.79
C ASP A 461 -1.10 11.44 -5.64
N THR A 462 -0.88 11.67 -6.93
CA THR A 462 -1.90 12.07 -7.88
C THR A 462 -1.94 11.15 -9.10
N VAL A 463 -3.08 11.11 -9.80
CA VAL A 463 -3.25 10.55 -11.14
C VAL A 463 -3.87 11.59 -12.10
N ALA A 464 -3.73 12.88 -11.77
CA ALA A 464 -4.34 13.96 -12.53
C ALA A 464 -3.83 14.01 -13.96
N MET A 465 -2.53 13.81 -14.17
CA MET A 465 -1.94 13.81 -15.52
C MET A 465 -2.36 12.55 -16.30
N LEU A 466 -2.40 11.38 -15.68
CA LEU A 466 -2.86 10.15 -16.32
C LEU A 466 -4.35 10.24 -16.70
N ASP A 467 -5.19 10.82 -15.83
CA ASP A 467 -6.59 11.11 -16.16
C ASP A 467 -6.68 12.09 -17.35
N ALA A 468 -5.92 13.19 -17.34
CA ALA A 468 -5.91 14.16 -18.44
C ALA A 468 -5.46 13.51 -19.75
N VAL A 469 -4.40 12.71 -19.74
CA VAL A 469 -3.93 11.95 -20.91
C VAL A 469 -5.00 10.98 -21.41
N THR A 470 -5.70 10.29 -20.51
CA THR A 470 -6.81 9.37 -20.84
C THR A 470 -7.93 10.09 -21.58
N PHE A 471 -8.34 11.26 -21.10
CA PHE A 471 -9.39 12.06 -21.75
C PHE A 471 -8.93 12.71 -23.07
N ALA A 472 -7.68 13.15 -23.15
CA ALA A 472 -7.12 13.66 -24.41
C ALA A 472 -7.07 12.58 -25.49
N PHE A 473 -6.65 11.36 -25.14
CA PHE A 473 -6.68 10.18 -26.00
C PHE A 473 -8.11 9.88 -26.47
N TRP A 474 -9.07 9.79 -25.52
CA TRP A 474 -10.48 9.55 -25.84
C TRP A 474 -11.02 10.57 -26.81
N ALA A 475 -10.76 11.86 -26.59
CA ALA A 475 -11.16 12.93 -27.49
C ALA A 475 -10.53 12.77 -28.88
N ALA A 476 -9.24 12.48 -28.95
CA ALA A 476 -8.58 12.25 -30.23
C ALA A 476 -9.19 11.08 -31.01
N ARG A 477 -9.55 9.99 -30.31
CA ARG A 477 -10.14 8.79 -30.94
C ARG A 477 -11.59 8.98 -31.39
N THR A 478 -12.41 9.66 -30.61
CA THR A 478 -13.88 9.71 -30.80
C THR A 478 -14.38 10.94 -31.52
N SER A 479 -13.66 12.09 -31.41
CA SER A 479 -14.09 13.30 -32.08
C SER A 479 -14.02 13.18 -33.63
N ARG A 480 -15.11 13.55 -34.29
CA ARG A 480 -15.20 13.65 -35.74
C ARG A 480 -15.01 15.08 -36.23
N ARG A 481 -14.77 16.03 -35.32
CA ARG A 481 -14.59 17.44 -35.66
C ARG A 481 -13.28 17.65 -36.42
N ARG A 482 -13.36 18.44 -37.51
CA ARG A 482 -12.16 18.89 -38.23
C ARG A 482 -11.86 20.33 -37.83
N PRO A 483 -10.63 20.64 -37.39
CA PRO A 483 -10.20 22.02 -37.13
C PRO A 483 -10.31 22.91 -38.38
N ARG A 484 -10.51 24.22 -38.17
CA ARG A 484 -10.70 25.16 -39.30
C ARG A 484 -9.44 25.39 -40.13
N GLY A 485 -8.26 25.13 -39.61
CA GLY A 485 -6.97 25.40 -40.27
C GLY A 485 -6.40 24.27 -41.12
N MET A 486 -7.07 23.09 -41.20
CA MET A 486 -6.56 21.98 -42.00
C MET A 486 -6.69 22.28 -43.50
N VAL A 487 -5.57 22.65 -44.10
CA VAL A 487 -5.38 22.65 -45.54
C VAL A 487 -4.96 21.24 -45.95
N GLU A 488 -5.82 20.55 -46.69
CA GLU A 488 -5.46 19.26 -47.27
C GLU A 488 -4.40 19.52 -48.35
N THR A 489 -3.17 19.10 -48.11
CA THR A 489 -2.11 19.13 -49.12
C THR A 489 -2.32 17.94 -50.06
N VAL A 490 -2.82 18.21 -51.24
CA VAL A 490 -2.92 17.20 -52.30
C VAL A 490 -1.63 17.28 -53.12
N LYS A 491 -0.87 16.20 -53.19
CA LYS A 491 0.22 16.07 -54.15
C LYS A 491 -0.39 15.85 -55.54
N VAL A 492 -0.32 16.84 -56.41
CA VAL A 492 -0.69 16.71 -57.81
C VAL A 492 0.61 16.52 -58.59
N VAL A 493 0.67 15.50 -59.42
CA VAL A 493 1.80 15.29 -60.32
C VAL A 493 1.46 15.99 -61.63
N GLU A 494 2.06 17.14 -61.89
CA GLU A 494 2.06 17.81 -63.19
C GLU A 494 3.48 17.74 -63.75
N GLY A 495 3.61 17.14 -64.93
CA GLY A 495 4.89 17.15 -65.67
C GLY A 495 6.05 16.37 -65.07
N GLY A 496 5.79 15.36 -64.22
CA GLY A 496 6.81 14.46 -63.63
C GLY A 496 7.44 14.92 -62.34
N GLU A 497 7.16 16.12 -61.82
CA GLU A 497 7.56 16.56 -60.46
C GLU A 497 6.37 16.77 -59.55
N PRO A 498 6.46 16.36 -58.24
CA PRO A 498 5.37 16.53 -57.30
C PRO A 498 5.23 17.99 -56.87
N VAL A 499 4.17 18.65 -57.29
CA VAL A 499 3.82 20.00 -56.83
C VAL A 499 2.79 19.91 -55.72
N THR A 500 3.07 20.64 -54.63
CA THR A 500 2.20 20.69 -53.44
C THR A 500 1.17 21.83 -53.61
N VAL A 501 -0.09 21.51 -53.89
CA VAL A 501 -1.16 22.50 -54.02
C VAL A 501 -2.00 22.56 -52.73
N LYS A 502 -2.12 23.74 -52.13
CA LYS A 502 -3.01 24.01 -50.99
C LYS A 502 -4.44 24.21 -51.47
N ARG A 503 -5.35 23.26 -51.21
CA ARG A 503 -6.78 23.41 -51.57
C ARG A 503 -7.63 23.70 -50.32
N ARG A 504 -8.30 24.85 -50.27
CA ARG A 504 -9.42 25.12 -49.35
C ARG A 504 -10.66 24.42 -49.91
N LYS A 505 -11.24 23.43 -49.22
CA LYS A 505 -12.54 22.86 -49.57
C LYS A 505 -13.62 23.94 -49.43
N ARG A 506 -14.10 24.48 -50.53
CA ARG A 506 -15.41 25.15 -50.58
C ARG A 506 -16.50 24.07 -50.57
N LYS A 507 -17.53 24.23 -49.71
CA LYS A 507 -18.75 23.43 -49.81
C LYS A 507 -19.35 23.71 -51.19
N VAL A 508 -19.42 22.69 -52.03
CA VAL A 508 -20.33 22.69 -53.18
C VAL A 508 -21.70 22.38 -52.58
N VAL A 509 -22.59 23.37 -52.58
CA VAL A 509 -24.03 23.17 -52.41
C VAL A 509 -24.50 22.75 -53.77
N VAL A 510 -24.87 21.49 -53.94
CA VAL A 510 -25.66 21.03 -55.09
C VAL A 510 -27.10 21.39 -54.75
N LEU A 511 -27.71 22.21 -55.58
CA LEU A 511 -29.13 22.52 -55.57
C LEU A 511 -29.94 21.28 -55.88
#